data_fafb8934129f660068ec5f25277d7194
#
_entry.id   fafb8934129f660068ec5f25277d7194
#
_cell.length_a   1.000
_cell.length_b   1.000
_cell.length_c   1.000
_cell.angle_alpha   90.00
_cell.angle_beta   90.00
_cell.angle_gamma   90.00
#
_symmetry.space_group_name_H-M   'P 1'
#
loop_
_entity.id
_entity.type
_entity.pdbx_description
1 polymer ?
#
loop_
_entity_poly.entity_id
_entity_poly.type
_entity_poly.pdbx_seq_one_letter_code
_entity_poly.pdbx_strand_id
1 'polypeptide(L)'
;MTVTAPPATPAIMRVENVVKVFGGLTAVGGVSLDIPERSIVSVIGPNGAGKTTLFNMLTGLYKPTSGRILLGDRDVTRSRPDVVTGLGVARTFQNIRLFGAMTATENVMIGRHARMRAGLIGSIVRPPWVRREERETEARARELLDYVGLSAASANRYAGELPYGDQRRVEIARALASDPKLLLLDEPTAGMNPQESDALTDFMQRLPEERGLAILLIEHDMKVVMGVSERITVLDHGEKIAEGEPAVVRADPKVIEAYLGKQD
;
A
#
# COMPACT_ATOMS: atom_id res chain seq x y z
N MET A 1 39.27 5.13 -13.60
CA MET A 1 38.68 4.48 -12.41
C MET A 1 37.20 4.31 -12.65
N THR A 2 36.77 3.11 -13.00
CA THR A 2 35.36 2.79 -13.25
C THR A 2 34.68 2.71 -11.89
N VAL A 3 33.85 3.68 -11.56
CA VAL A 3 33.01 3.62 -10.36
C VAL A 3 31.96 2.57 -10.62
N THR A 4 32.14 1.38 -10.03
CA THR A 4 31.12 0.34 -10.03
C THR A 4 29.93 0.86 -9.21
N ALA A 5 28.79 1.05 -9.86
CA ALA A 5 27.55 1.36 -9.16
C ALA A 5 27.30 0.27 -8.09
N PRO A 6 26.81 0.64 -6.89
CA PRO A 6 26.49 -0.36 -5.88
C PRO A 6 25.46 -1.34 -6.45
N PRO A 7 25.50 -2.62 -6.04
CA PRO A 7 24.53 -3.61 -6.50
C PRO A 7 23.11 -3.08 -6.21
N ALA A 8 22.29 -3.02 -7.25
CA ALA A 8 20.91 -2.57 -7.14
C ALA A 8 20.20 -3.47 -6.12
N THR A 9 19.58 -2.86 -5.10
CA THR A 9 18.74 -3.59 -4.13
C THR A 9 17.70 -4.41 -4.92
N PRO A 10 17.51 -5.70 -4.62
CA PRO A 10 16.56 -6.52 -5.34
C PRO A 10 15.16 -5.89 -5.27
N ALA A 11 14.47 -5.83 -6.40
CA ALA A 11 13.13 -5.28 -6.45
C ALA A 11 12.12 -6.33 -5.99
N ILE A 12 11.29 -6.00 -5.00
CA ILE A 12 10.15 -6.83 -4.57
C ILE A 12 9.07 -6.87 -5.65
N MET A 13 8.85 -5.76 -6.35
CA MET A 13 7.94 -5.68 -7.48
C MET A 13 8.58 -4.90 -8.62
N ARG A 14 8.44 -5.43 -9.84
CA ARG A 14 8.88 -4.77 -11.07
C ARG A 14 7.71 -4.62 -12.02
N VAL A 15 7.54 -3.42 -12.53
CA VAL A 15 6.50 -3.04 -13.48
C VAL A 15 7.17 -2.68 -14.79
N GLU A 16 6.84 -3.40 -15.87
CA GLU A 16 7.50 -3.27 -17.17
C GLU A 16 6.50 -2.82 -18.23
N ASN A 17 6.60 -1.54 -18.63
CA ASN A 17 5.87 -0.94 -19.73
C ASN A 17 4.35 -1.25 -19.71
N VAL A 18 3.73 -1.10 -18.51
CA VAL A 18 2.30 -1.42 -18.36
C VAL A 18 1.42 -0.37 -19.02
N VAL A 19 0.44 -0.84 -19.75
CA VAL A 19 -0.57 -0.01 -20.42
C VAL A 19 -1.95 -0.42 -19.92
N LYS A 20 -2.84 0.54 -19.70
CA LYS A 20 -4.26 0.30 -19.44
C LYS A 20 -5.13 1.23 -20.27
N VAL A 21 -5.95 0.63 -21.11
CA VAL A 21 -6.93 1.32 -21.94
C VAL A 21 -8.34 0.93 -21.51
N PHE A 22 -9.24 1.91 -21.41
CA PHE A 22 -10.65 1.74 -21.14
C PHE A 22 -11.46 2.40 -22.27
N GLY A 23 -12.14 1.63 -23.11
CA GLY A 23 -13.03 2.17 -24.12
C GLY A 23 -12.42 3.28 -25.00
N GLY A 24 -11.13 3.19 -25.32
CA GLY A 24 -10.41 4.19 -26.11
C GLY A 24 -9.62 5.22 -25.31
N LEU A 25 -9.88 5.37 -24.00
CA LEU A 25 -9.10 6.21 -23.13
C LEU A 25 -7.88 5.44 -22.55
N THR A 26 -6.66 5.92 -22.81
CA THR A 26 -5.45 5.39 -22.19
C THR A 26 -5.29 6.00 -20.80
N ALA A 27 -5.60 5.21 -19.78
CA ALA A 27 -5.49 5.64 -18.38
C ALA A 27 -4.08 5.45 -17.80
N VAL A 28 -3.28 4.52 -18.37
CA VAL A 28 -1.86 4.32 -18.08
C VAL A 28 -1.19 3.94 -19.38
N GLY A 29 -0.12 4.66 -19.76
CA GLY A 29 0.51 4.62 -21.07
C GLY A 29 1.99 4.22 -21.00
N GLY A 30 2.28 2.93 -20.74
CA GLY A 30 3.67 2.44 -20.79
C GLY A 30 4.50 2.75 -19.54
N VAL A 31 3.89 2.73 -18.37
CA VAL A 31 4.60 3.00 -17.11
C VAL A 31 5.49 1.83 -16.73
N SER A 32 6.75 2.14 -16.40
CA SER A 32 7.72 1.21 -15.81
C SER A 32 8.23 1.79 -14.48
N LEU A 33 8.27 0.96 -13.44
CA LEU A 33 8.86 1.32 -12.14
C LEU A 33 9.29 0.06 -11.40
N ASP A 34 10.30 0.21 -10.55
CA ASP A 34 10.78 -0.81 -9.63
C ASP A 34 10.51 -0.39 -8.19
N ILE A 35 10.06 -1.34 -7.37
CA ILE A 35 9.90 -1.15 -5.93
C ILE A 35 10.96 -2.01 -5.25
N PRO A 36 12.03 -1.40 -4.71
CA PRO A 36 13.06 -2.16 -3.99
C PRO A 36 12.51 -2.79 -2.71
N GLU A 37 13.14 -3.87 -2.25
CA GLU A 37 12.85 -4.43 -0.93
C GLU A 37 13.19 -3.42 0.16
N ARG A 38 12.39 -3.41 1.24
CA ARG A 38 12.62 -2.57 2.43
C ARG A 38 12.78 -1.08 2.13
N SER A 39 12.01 -0.59 1.18
CA SER A 39 12.04 0.81 0.77
C SER A 39 10.66 1.44 0.78
N ILE A 40 10.61 2.76 0.75
CA ILE A 40 9.39 3.53 0.52
C ILE A 40 9.51 4.23 -0.82
N VAL A 41 8.67 3.83 -1.77
CA VAL A 41 8.54 4.45 -3.08
C VAL A 41 7.19 5.14 -3.17
N SER A 42 7.15 6.36 -3.69
CA SER A 42 5.89 7.07 -3.90
C SER A 42 5.56 7.23 -5.37
N VAL A 43 4.26 7.21 -5.67
CA VAL A 43 3.69 7.59 -6.97
C VAL A 43 2.81 8.82 -6.76
N ILE A 44 3.22 9.94 -7.35
CA ILE A 44 2.51 11.21 -7.26
C ILE A 44 2.03 11.68 -8.64
N GLY A 45 1.25 12.76 -8.69
CA GLY A 45 0.76 13.37 -9.91
C GLY A 45 -0.61 14.01 -9.70
N PRO A 46 -1.07 14.84 -10.63
CA PRO A 46 -2.37 15.49 -10.53
C PRO A 46 -3.54 14.49 -10.53
N ASN A 47 -4.76 15.00 -10.27
CA ASN A 47 -5.96 14.18 -10.34
C ASN A 47 -6.16 13.69 -11.78
N GLY A 48 -6.51 12.40 -11.93
CA GLY A 48 -6.64 11.79 -13.26
C GLY A 48 -5.32 11.32 -13.89
N ALA A 49 -4.16 11.52 -13.27
CA ALA A 49 -2.86 11.08 -13.79
C ALA A 49 -2.67 9.55 -13.92
N GLY A 50 -3.66 8.73 -13.50
CA GLY A 50 -3.58 7.27 -13.64
C GLY A 50 -3.11 6.51 -12.39
N LYS A 51 -2.79 7.18 -11.28
CA LYS A 51 -2.26 6.59 -10.03
C LYS A 51 -3.11 5.43 -9.51
N THR A 52 -4.40 5.65 -9.29
CA THR A 52 -5.33 4.62 -8.79
C THR A 52 -5.49 3.46 -9.79
N THR A 53 -5.44 3.75 -11.10
CA THR A 53 -5.46 2.72 -12.14
C THR A 53 -4.21 1.84 -12.05
N LEU A 54 -3.04 2.43 -11.87
CA LEU A 54 -1.79 1.72 -11.65
C LEU A 54 -1.90 0.80 -10.41
N PHE A 55 -2.33 1.34 -9.26
CA PHE A 55 -2.54 0.54 -8.04
C PHE A 55 -3.52 -0.62 -8.24
N ASN A 56 -4.60 -0.40 -8.99
CA ASN A 56 -5.56 -1.45 -9.31
C ASN A 56 -4.93 -2.55 -10.19
N MET A 57 -3.98 -2.21 -11.05
CA MET A 57 -3.23 -3.21 -11.82
C MET A 57 -2.27 -3.99 -10.92
N LEU A 58 -1.52 -3.32 -10.04
CA LEU A 58 -0.56 -3.97 -9.14
C LEU A 58 -1.22 -4.96 -8.17
N THR A 59 -2.47 -4.69 -7.80
CA THR A 59 -3.26 -5.56 -6.92
C THR A 59 -4.11 -6.60 -7.67
N GLY A 60 -4.02 -6.65 -9.00
CA GLY A 60 -4.76 -7.60 -9.83
C GLY A 60 -6.26 -7.30 -9.98
N LEU A 61 -6.76 -6.15 -9.48
CA LEU A 61 -8.13 -5.68 -9.69
C LEU A 61 -8.39 -5.35 -11.16
N TYR A 62 -7.41 -4.72 -11.83
CA TYR A 62 -7.42 -4.53 -13.27
C TYR A 62 -6.31 -5.32 -13.92
N LYS A 63 -6.60 -5.90 -15.10
CA LYS A 63 -5.57 -6.52 -15.92
C LYS A 63 -4.98 -5.46 -16.84
N PRO A 64 -3.65 -5.35 -16.97
CA PRO A 64 -3.03 -4.51 -17.98
C PRO A 64 -3.51 -4.89 -19.38
N THR A 65 -3.62 -3.92 -20.28
CA THR A 65 -3.85 -4.14 -21.71
C THR A 65 -2.58 -4.72 -22.34
N SER A 66 -1.42 -4.22 -21.95
CA SER A 66 -0.09 -4.73 -22.30
C SER A 66 0.93 -4.44 -21.21
N GLY A 67 2.15 -4.95 -21.34
CA GLY A 67 3.20 -4.85 -20.34
C GLY A 67 3.15 -6.00 -19.34
N ARG A 68 4.03 -5.95 -18.33
CA ARG A 68 4.21 -7.04 -17.34
C ARG A 68 4.35 -6.50 -15.93
N ILE A 69 3.90 -7.28 -14.97
CA ILE A 69 4.05 -7.03 -13.52
C ILE A 69 4.66 -8.28 -12.90
N LEU A 70 5.83 -8.14 -12.32
CA LEU A 70 6.58 -9.21 -11.66
C LEU A 70 6.62 -8.95 -10.15
N LEU A 71 6.34 -9.96 -9.34
CA LEU A 71 6.53 -9.95 -7.89
C LEU A 71 7.67 -10.93 -7.56
N GLY A 72 8.86 -10.40 -7.25
CA GLY A 72 10.10 -11.16 -7.35
C GLY A 72 10.27 -11.69 -8.77
N ASP A 73 10.48 -13.00 -8.88
CA ASP A 73 10.61 -13.68 -10.20
C ASP A 73 9.27 -14.16 -10.78
N ARG A 74 8.17 -13.94 -10.06
CA ARG A 74 6.85 -14.45 -10.46
C ARG A 74 6.08 -13.42 -11.27
N ASP A 75 5.65 -13.80 -12.48
CA ASP A 75 4.71 -13.00 -13.28
C ASP A 75 3.31 -13.03 -12.66
N VAL A 76 2.82 -11.87 -12.24
CA VAL A 76 1.50 -11.67 -11.64
C VAL A 76 0.58 -10.82 -12.51
N THR A 77 0.97 -10.51 -13.73
CA THR A 77 0.28 -9.60 -14.67
C THR A 77 -1.20 -9.91 -14.83
N ARG A 78 -1.56 -11.19 -14.90
CA ARG A 78 -2.94 -11.64 -15.04
C ARG A 78 -3.48 -12.35 -13.80
N SER A 79 -2.78 -12.27 -12.68
CA SER A 79 -3.18 -12.92 -11.42
C SER A 79 -4.41 -12.26 -10.82
N ARG A 80 -5.26 -13.03 -10.17
CA ARG A 80 -6.43 -12.52 -9.42
C ARG A 80 -5.96 -11.83 -8.13
N PRO A 81 -6.77 -10.91 -7.55
CA PRO A 81 -6.41 -10.20 -6.31
C PRO A 81 -6.07 -11.13 -5.13
N ASP A 82 -6.83 -12.21 -4.96
CA ASP A 82 -6.59 -13.20 -3.90
C ASP A 82 -5.22 -13.89 -4.04
N VAL A 83 -4.77 -14.16 -5.27
CA VAL A 83 -3.43 -14.71 -5.55
C VAL A 83 -2.36 -13.68 -5.23
N VAL A 84 -2.52 -12.44 -5.66
CA VAL A 84 -1.56 -11.35 -5.40
C VAL A 84 -1.42 -11.11 -3.89
N THR A 85 -2.55 -11.08 -3.16
CA THR A 85 -2.56 -10.96 -1.70
C THR A 85 -1.88 -12.17 -1.04
N GLY A 86 -2.16 -13.39 -1.49
CA GLY A 86 -1.52 -14.61 -0.99
C GLY A 86 -0.01 -14.64 -1.18
N LEU A 87 0.52 -13.91 -2.17
CA LEU A 87 1.96 -13.75 -2.43
C LEU A 87 2.61 -12.66 -1.57
N GLY A 88 1.83 -11.92 -0.78
CA GLY A 88 2.33 -10.95 0.19
C GLY A 88 2.19 -9.49 -0.28
N VAL A 89 1.22 -9.16 -1.12
CA VAL A 89 0.87 -7.78 -1.44
C VAL A 89 -0.41 -7.41 -0.67
N ALA A 90 -0.34 -6.40 0.19
CA ALA A 90 -1.51 -5.85 0.87
C ALA A 90 -1.77 -4.41 0.40
N ARG A 91 -3.02 -3.95 0.53
CA ARG A 91 -3.42 -2.60 0.16
C ARG A 91 -4.42 -2.03 1.15
N THR A 92 -4.28 -0.74 1.48
CA THR A 92 -5.35 0.08 2.02
C THR A 92 -6.13 0.75 0.88
N PHE A 93 -7.29 1.31 1.18
CA PHE A 93 -8.10 2.02 0.20
C PHE A 93 -8.19 3.50 0.57
N GLN A 94 -8.36 4.39 -0.41
CA GLN A 94 -8.55 5.82 -0.20
C GLN A 94 -9.70 6.08 0.78
N ASN A 95 -10.86 5.45 0.57
CA ASN A 95 -11.95 5.45 1.54
C ASN A 95 -11.78 4.27 2.49
N ILE A 96 -11.81 4.52 3.78
CA ILE A 96 -11.72 3.50 4.82
C ILE A 96 -12.81 2.43 4.61
N ARG A 97 -12.41 1.17 4.50
CA ARG A 97 -13.31 0.02 4.30
C ARG A 97 -13.25 -0.92 5.49
N LEU A 98 -13.67 -0.44 6.65
CA LEU A 98 -13.82 -1.27 7.83
C LEU A 98 -15.25 -1.84 7.92
N PHE A 99 -15.37 -2.98 8.58
CA PHE A 99 -16.67 -3.52 9.00
C PHE A 99 -17.09 -2.77 10.25
N GLY A 100 -17.93 -1.72 10.07
CA GLY A 100 -18.28 -0.78 11.14
C GLY A 100 -18.99 -1.44 12.34
N ALA A 101 -19.74 -2.52 12.11
CA ALA A 101 -20.41 -3.30 13.16
C ALA A 101 -19.52 -4.38 13.83
N MET A 102 -18.23 -4.43 13.48
CA MET A 102 -17.22 -5.27 14.10
C MET A 102 -16.26 -4.42 14.92
N THR A 103 -15.69 -5.00 15.97
CA THR A 103 -14.65 -4.33 16.75
C THR A 103 -13.37 -4.11 15.94
N ALA A 104 -12.48 -3.22 16.41
CA ALA A 104 -11.18 -3.02 15.79
C ALA A 104 -10.39 -4.34 15.75
N THR A 105 -10.40 -5.12 16.84
CA THR A 105 -9.74 -6.43 16.91
C THR A 105 -10.27 -7.38 15.84
N GLU A 106 -11.61 -7.53 15.72
CA GLU A 106 -12.22 -8.39 14.71
C GLU A 106 -11.90 -7.96 13.28
N ASN A 107 -11.87 -6.65 13.00
CA ASN A 107 -11.43 -6.13 11.69
C ASN A 107 -10.00 -6.57 11.34
N VAL A 108 -9.07 -6.51 12.29
CA VAL A 108 -7.69 -6.94 12.08
C VAL A 108 -7.58 -8.46 11.92
N MET A 109 -8.36 -9.24 12.69
CA MET A 109 -8.44 -10.71 12.56
C MET A 109 -8.85 -11.13 11.14
N ILE A 110 -9.81 -10.41 10.50
CA ILE A 110 -10.19 -10.67 9.09
C ILE A 110 -9.00 -10.53 8.15
N GLY A 111 -8.10 -9.57 8.37
CA GLY A 111 -6.87 -9.41 7.57
C GLY A 111 -5.99 -10.65 7.57
N ARG A 112 -6.05 -11.48 8.63
CA ARG A 112 -5.30 -12.72 8.73
C ARG A 112 -6.00 -13.93 8.09
N HIS A 113 -7.25 -13.81 7.67
CA HIS A 113 -8.04 -14.92 7.12
C HIS A 113 -7.31 -15.67 5.99
N ALA A 114 -6.58 -14.96 5.12
CA ALA A 114 -5.79 -15.59 4.04
C ALA A 114 -4.66 -16.50 4.56
N ARG A 115 -4.31 -16.42 5.84
CA ARG A 115 -3.28 -17.22 6.51
C ARG A 115 -3.83 -18.31 7.41
N MET A 116 -5.15 -18.31 7.70
CA MET A 116 -5.79 -19.29 8.56
C MET A 116 -6.01 -20.62 7.82
N ARG A 117 -5.85 -21.71 8.55
CA ARG A 117 -6.06 -23.07 8.03
C ARG A 117 -7.49 -23.56 8.25
N ALA A 118 -8.22 -22.94 9.19
CA ALA A 118 -9.61 -23.25 9.47
C ALA A 118 -10.49 -22.88 8.29
N GLY A 119 -10.82 -23.85 7.44
CA GLY A 119 -11.83 -23.72 6.41
C GLY A 119 -13.26 -23.74 6.98
N LEU A 120 -14.27 -23.64 6.12
CA LEU A 120 -15.68 -23.57 6.48
C LEU A 120 -16.12 -24.70 7.45
N ILE A 121 -15.68 -25.94 7.21
CA ILE A 121 -16.00 -27.12 8.04
C ILE A 121 -15.36 -26.97 9.43
N GLY A 122 -14.11 -26.54 9.52
CA GLY A 122 -13.41 -26.31 10.78
C GLY A 122 -14.08 -25.24 11.63
N SER A 123 -14.61 -24.19 11.02
CA SER A 123 -15.33 -23.11 11.72
C SER A 123 -16.68 -23.58 12.30
N ILE A 124 -17.34 -24.58 11.70
CA ILE A 124 -18.62 -25.15 12.20
C ILE A 124 -18.36 -26.12 13.33
N VAL A 125 -17.41 -27.05 13.17
CA VAL A 125 -17.13 -28.13 14.13
C VAL A 125 -16.32 -27.63 15.34
N ARG A 126 -15.55 -26.53 15.16
CA ARG A 126 -14.72 -25.86 16.19
C ARG A 126 -13.86 -26.80 17.04
N PRO A 127 -13.06 -27.68 16.42
CA PRO A 127 -12.16 -28.54 17.16
C PRO A 127 -11.13 -27.73 17.97
N PRO A 128 -10.46 -28.34 18.99
CA PRO A 128 -9.52 -27.60 19.85
C PRO A 128 -8.43 -26.82 19.14
N TRP A 129 -7.95 -27.30 17.99
CA TRP A 129 -6.92 -26.61 17.20
C TRP A 129 -7.46 -25.33 16.54
N VAL A 130 -8.74 -25.28 16.13
CA VAL A 130 -9.37 -24.05 15.60
C VAL A 130 -9.48 -23.00 16.69
N ARG A 131 -9.90 -23.38 17.91
CA ARG A 131 -9.96 -22.45 19.06
C ARG A 131 -8.59 -21.92 19.46
N ARG A 132 -7.54 -22.70 19.24
CA ARG A 132 -6.16 -22.26 19.45
C ARG A 132 -5.76 -21.26 18.38
N GLU A 133 -6.02 -21.54 17.10
CA GLU A 133 -5.76 -20.65 15.98
C GLU A 133 -6.52 -19.31 16.11
N GLU A 134 -7.79 -19.35 16.55
CA GLU A 134 -8.59 -18.14 16.84
C GLU A 134 -7.92 -17.28 17.92
N ARG A 135 -7.50 -17.89 19.04
CA ARG A 135 -6.82 -17.15 20.13
C ARG A 135 -5.48 -16.55 19.70
N GLU A 136 -4.68 -17.31 18.95
CA GLU A 136 -3.41 -16.84 18.41
C GLU A 136 -3.63 -15.68 17.41
N THR A 137 -4.70 -15.77 16.59
CA THR A 137 -5.09 -14.72 15.66
C THR A 137 -5.55 -13.45 16.40
N GLU A 138 -6.34 -13.60 17.45
CA GLU A 138 -6.78 -12.49 18.30
C GLU A 138 -5.61 -11.82 19.02
N ALA A 139 -4.70 -12.61 19.63
CA ALA A 139 -3.51 -12.07 20.26
C ALA A 139 -2.66 -11.28 19.28
N ARG A 140 -2.45 -11.82 18.08
CA ARG A 140 -1.72 -11.13 17.01
C ARG A 140 -2.42 -9.87 16.54
N ALA A 141 -3.75 -9.86 16.46
CA ALA A 141 -4.51 -8.67 16.09
C ALA A 141 -4.33 -7.55 17.14
N ARG A 142 -4.35 -7.89 18.43
CA ARG A 142 -4.11 -6.94 19.53
C ARG A 142 -2.70 -6.37 19.51
N GLU A 143 -1.68 -7.21 19.26
CA GLU A 143 -0.30 -6.77 19.08
C GLU A 143 -0.15 -5.77 17.90
N LEU A 144 -0.84 -6.04 16.79
CA LEU A 144 -0.81 -5.14 15.63
C LEU A 144 -1.54 -3.83 15.90
N LEU A 145 -2.65 -3.85 16.65
CA LEU A 145 -3.36 -2.64 17.05
C LEU A 145 -2.51 -1.78 17.97
N ASP A 146 -1.82 -2.38 18.95
CA ASP A 146 -0.86 -1.68 19.80
C ASP A 146 0.31 -1.11 18.97
N TYR A 147 0.84 -1.91 18.06
CA TYR A 147 1.93 -1.51 17.16
C TYR A 147 1.60 -0.31 16.29
N VAL A 148 0.37 -0.18 15.78
CA VAL A 148 -0.08 1.02 15.05
C VAL A 148 -0.48 2.17 15.98
N GLY A 149 -0.34 2.01 17.29
CA GLY A 149 -0.61 3.04 18.30
C GLY A 149 -2.09 3.18 18.67
N LEU A 150 -2.91 2.12 18.51
CA LEU A 150 -4.29 2.12 18.99
C LEU A 150 -4.35 1.67 20.44
N SER A 151 -5.07 2.42 21.29
CA SER A 151 -5.21 2.07 22.71
C SER A 151 -5.95 0.73 22.90
N ALA A 152 -5.63 0.00 23.97
CA ALA A 152 -6.31 -1.25 24.34
C ALA A 152 -7.83 -1.06 24.54
N ALA A 153 -8.26 0.12 25.00
CA ALA A 153 -9.66 0.48 25.15
C ALA A 153 -10.37 0.57 23.79
N SER A 154 -9.69 1.22 22.79
CA SER A 154 -10.20 1.35 21.42
C SER A 154 -10.23 0.02 20.67
N ALA A 155 -9.35 -0.93 21.01
CA ALA A 155 -9.28 -2.23 20.35
C ALA A 155 -10.60 -3.06 20.46
N ASN A 156 -11.37 -2.86 21.54
CA ASN A 156 -12.64 -3.54 21.78
C ASN A 156 -13.87 -2.73 21.33
N ARG A 157 -13.70 -1.50 20.83
CA ARG A 157 -14.81 -0.69 20.32
C ARG A 157 -15.17 -1.08 18.90
N TYR A 158 -16.40 -0.84 18.52
CA TYR A 158 -16.83 -0.98 17.13
C TYR A 158 -16.06 -0.01 16.23
N ALA A 159 -15.56 -0.52 15.09
CA ALA A 159 -14.72 0.27 14.21
C ALA A 159 -15.43 1.53 13.68
N GLY A 160 -16.75 1.47 13.46
CA GLY A 160 -17.55 2.62 13.02
C GLY A 160 -17.68 3.73 14.07
N GLU A 161 -17.39 3.48 15.35
CA GLU A 161 -17.45 4.44 16.44
C GLU A 161 -16.10 5.10 16.77
N LEU A 162 -15.03 4.65 16.12
CA LEU A 162 -13.69 5.18 16.33
C LEU A 162 -13.52 6.53 15.62
N PRO A 163 -12.70 7.45 16.16
CA PRO A 163 -12.24 8.61 15.42
C PRO A 163 -11.60 8.21 14.08
N TYR A 164 -11.65 9.10 13.10
CA TYR A 164 -11.17 8.83 11.74
C TYR A 164 -9.71 8.35 11.70
N GLY A 165 -8.81 9.02 12.45
CA GLY A 165 -7.40 8.62 12.55
C GLY A 165 -7.21 7.21 13.12
N ASP A 166 -8.02 6.83 14.13
CA ASP A 166 -8.00 5.48 14.70
C ASP A 166 -8.54 4.45 13.70
N GLN A 167 -9.59 4.77 12.94
CA GLN A 167 -10.08 3.90 11.88
C GLN A 167 -9.00 3.63 10.82
N ARG A 168 -8.23 4.65 10.43
CA ARG A 168 -7.10 4.49 9.49
C ARG A 168 -6.01 3.58 10.07
N ARG A 169 -5.69 3.72 11.36
CA ARG A 169 -4.75 2.82 12.06
C ARG A 169 -5.24 1.37 12.04
N VAL A 170 -6.54 1.13 12.30
CA VAL A 170 -7.15 -0.21 12.21
C VAL A 170 -7.05 -0.78 10.78
N GLU A 171 -7.27 0.04 9.76
CA GLU A 171 -7.14 -0.39 8.36
C GLU A 171 -5.70 -0.83 8.03
N ILE A 172 -4.70 -0.05 8.47
CA ILE A 172 -3.28 -0.40 8.30
C ILE A 172 -2.95 -1.67 9.09
N ALA A 173 -3.39 -1.80 10.36
CA ALA A 173 -3.20 -3.00 11.15
C ALA A 173 -3.81 -4.24 10.48
N ARG A 174 -5.00 -4.11 9.88
CA ARG A 174 -5.65 -5.16 9.10
C ARG A 174 -4.82 -5.56 7.87
N ALA A 175 -4.24 -4.61 7.17
CA ALA A 175 -3.37 -4.89 6.04
C ALA A 175 -2.08 -5.61 6.50
N LEU A 176 -1.47 -5.17 7.60
CA LEU A 176 -0.29 -5.80 8.21
C LEU A 176 -0.57 -7.21 8.75
N ALA A 177 -1.81 -7.52 9.13
CA ALA A 177 -2.20 -8.85 9.63
C ALA A 177 -2.04 -9.97 8.58
N SER A 178 -1.99 -9.61 7.30
CA SER A 178 -1.68 -10.56 6.22
C SER A 178 -0.19 -10.89 6.10
N ASP A 179 0.68 -10.35 6.98
CA ASP A 179 2.14 -10.43 6.92
C ASP A 179 2.69 -10.10 5.51
N PRO A 180 2.43 -8.88 4.99
CA PRO A 180 2.78 -8.53 3.62
C PRO A 180 4.29 -8.33 3.46
N LYS A 181 4.77 -8.52 2.22
CA LYS A 181 6.11 -8.10 1.78
C LYS A 181 6.09 -6.71 1.13
N LEU A 182 4.94 -6.36 0.54
CA LEU A 182 4.68 -5.07 -0.09
C LEU A 182 3.34 -4.54 0.39
N LEU A 183 3.35 -3.33 0.94
CA LEU A 183 2.16 -2.61 1.40
C LEU A 183 1.89 -1.41 0.47
N LEU A 184 0.73 -1.40 -0.16
CA LEU A 184 0.25 -0.29 -0.97
C LEU A 184 -0.64 0.60 -0.12
N LEU A 185 -0.25 1.86 0.04
CA LEU A 185 -0.99 2.87 0.81
C LEU A 185 -1.56 3.93 -0.15
N ASP A 186 -2.87 4.09 -0.13
CA ASP A 186 -3.59 5.02 -1.00
C ASP A 186 -4.12 6.19 -0.17
N GLU A 187 -3.43 7.33 -0.22
CA GLU A 187 -3.69 8.55 0.53
C GLU A 187 -3.91 8.30 2.03
N PRO A 188 -2.94 7.68 2.74
CA PRO A 188 -3.14 7.26 4.12
C PRO A 188 -3.33 8.42 5.10
N THR A 189 -2.83 9.62 4.79
CA THR A 189 -2.96 10.79 5.67
C THR A 189 -4.18 11.67 5.35
N ALA A 190 -4.93 11.36 4.29
CA ALA A 190 -6.10 12.13 3.89
C ALA A 190 -7.13 12.23 5.02
N GLY A 191 -7.58 13.46 5.34
CA GLY A 191 -8.58 13.72 6.37
C GLY A 191 -8.05 13.69 7.81
N MET A 192 -6.75 13.48 8.02
CA MET A 192 -6.10 13.57 9.34
C MET A 192 -5.72 15.01 9.69
N ASN A 193 -5.70 15.31 10.99
CA ASN A 193 -5.08 16.54 11.45
C ASN A 193 -3.53 16.47 11.33
N PRO A 194 -2.81 17.62 11.41
CA PRO A 194 -1.36 17.62 11.21
C PRO A 194 -0.59 16.70 12.18
N GLN A 195 -1.01 16.62 13.44
CA GLN A 195 -0.37 15.76 14.44
C GLN A 195 -0.56 14.27 14.14
N GLU A 196 -1.76 13.89 13.73
CA GLU A 196 -2.07 12.51 13.29
C GLU A 196 -1.27 12.13 12.03
N SER A 197 -1.18 13.07 11.07
CA SER A 197 -0.40 12.89 9.84
C SER A 197 1.09 12.73 10.13
N ASP A 198 1.67 13.58 10.97
CA ASP A 198 3.07 13.47 11.38
C ASP A 198 3.34 12.12 12.08
N ALA A 199 2.48 11.72 13.04
CA ALA A 199 2.61 10.43 13.73
C ALA A 199 2.50 9.22 12.78
N LEU A 200 1.60 9.27 11.78
CA LEU A 200 1.48 8.23 10.77
C LEU A 200 2.70 8.22 9.84
N THR A 201 3.24 9.38 9.51
CA THR A 201 4.46 9.55 8.70
C THR A 201 5.65 8.89 9.39
N ASP A 202 5.88 9.18 10.67
CA ASP A 202 6.93 8.56 11.49
C ASP A 202 6.74 7.04 11.60
N PHE A 203 5.49 6.59 11.71
CA PHE A 203 5.17 5.17 11.72
C PHE A 203 5.54 4.49 10.38
N MET A 204 5.18 5.09 9.25
CA MET A 204 5.51 4.55 7.91
C MET A 204 7.01 4.44 7.69
N GLN A 205 7.80 5.42 8.14
CA GLN A 205 9.27 5.41 8.01
C GLN A 205 9.93 4.21 8.72
N ARG A 206 9.36 3.74 9.83
CA ARG A 206 9.92 2.61 10.59
C ARG A 206 9.58 1.24 10.00
N LEU A 207 8.48 1.14 9.23
CA LEU A 207 7.99 -0.14 8.72
C LEU A 207 9.01 -0.94 7.89
N PRO A 208 9.79 -0.32 6.97
CA PRO A 208 10.79 -1.06 6.19
C PRO A 208 11.85 -1.75 7.06
N GLU A 209 12.34 -1.08 8.08
CA GLU A 209 13.37 -1.64 8.98
C GLU A 209 12.78 -2.63 9.98
N GLU A 210 11.68 -2.26 10.67
CA GLU A 210 11.10 -3.07 11.76
C GLU A 210 10.39 -4.33 11.25
N ARG A 211 9.82 -4.29 10.05
CA ARG A 211 9.04 -5.38 9.48
C ARG A 211 9.64 -5.99 8.21
N GLY A 212 10.68 -5.39 7.65
CA GLY A 212 11.32 -5.86 6.42
C GLY A 212 10.40 -5.75 5.20
N LEU A 213 9.40 -4.86 5.22
CA LEU A 213 8.46 -4.71 4.12
C LEU A 213 8.78 -3.49 3.24
N ALA A 214 8.38 -3.55 1.98
CA ALA A 214 8.40 -2.40 1.09
C ALA A 214 7.05 -1.67 1.13
N ILE A 215 7.06 -0.37 0.87
CA ILE A 215 5.85 0.46 0.78
C ILE A 215 5.79 1.12 -0.59
N LEU A 216 4.64 1.03 -1.24
CA LEU A 216 4.28 1.89 -2.36
C LEU A 216 3.18 2.84 -1.92
N LEU A 217 3.49 4.13 -1.96
CA LEU A 217 2.64 5.20 -1.44
C LEU A 217 2.04 6.04 -2.57
N ILE A 218 0.73 6.26 -2.56
CA ILE A 218 0.11 7.40 -3.25
C ILE A 218 -0.22 8.44 -2.21
N GLU A 219 0.25 9.65 -2.41
CA GLU A 219 -0.04 10.81 -1.57
C GLU A 219 -0.06 12.10 -2.40
N HIS A 220 -0.79 13.07 -1.91
CA HIS A 220 -0.83 14.42 -2.48
C HIS A 220 -0.25 15.47 -1.52
N ASP A 221 -0.06 15.14 -0.25
CA ASP A 221 0.70 15.96 0.69
C ASP A 221 2.20 15.83 0.43
N MET A 222 2.76 16.88 -0.19
CA MET A 222 4.17 16.90 -0.56
C MET A 222 5.10 16.84 0.68
N LYS A 223 4.66 17.31 1.86
CA LYS A 223 5.45 17.20 3.09
C LYS A 223 5.65 15.73 3.45
N VAL A 224 4.58 14.94 3.40
CA VAL A 224 4.63 13.49 3.66
C VAL A 224 5.49 12.80 2.62
N VAL A 225 5.19 13.02 1.33
CA VAL A 225 5.93 12.39 0.21
C VAL A 225 7.43 12.64 0.33
N MET A 226 7.84 13.91 0.46
CA MET A 226 9.25 14.29 0.54
C MET A 226 9.94 13.80 1.82
N GLY A 227 9.16 13.59 2.89
CA GLY A 227 9.67 13.12 4.18
C GLY A 227 9.95 11.63 4.23
N VAL A 228 9.13 10.80 3.56
CA VAL A 228 9.22 9.33 3.71
C VAL A 228 9.85 8.61 2.52
N SER A 229 9.82 9.21 1.31
CA SER A 229 10.16 8.50 0.08
C SER A 229 11.65 8.48 -0.20
N GLU A 230 12.17 7.31 -0.54
CA GLU A 230 13.52 7.16 -1.09
C GLU A 230 13.53 7.47 -2.60
N ARG A 231 12.42 7.16 -3.26
CA ARG A 231 12.22 7.40 -4.70
C ARG A 231 10.78 7.82 -4.96
N ILE A 232 10.60 8.76 -5.87
CA ILE A 232 9.31 9.27 -6.29
C ILE A 232 9.17 9.08 -7.80
N THR A 233 8.06 8.49 -8.23
CA THR A 233 7.63 8.42 -9.63
C THR A 233 6.49 9.40 -9.83
N VAL A 234 6.60 10.27 -10.81
CA VAL A 234 5.57 11.27 -11.13
C VAL A 234 4.83 10.85 -12.39
N LEU A 235 3.51 10.74 -12.26
CA LEU A 235 2.61 10.47 -13.38
C LEU A 235 1.85 11.73 -13.78
N ASP A 236 1.69 11.92 -15.08
CA ASP A 236 0.77 12.90 -15.65
C ASP A 236 0.12 12.31 -16.91
N HIS A 237 -1.20 12.49 -17.07
CA HIS A 237 -1.99 11.94 -18.18
C HIS A 237 -1.71 10.45 -18.52
N GLY A 238 -1.43 9.64 -17.48
CA GLY A 238 -1.14 8.20 -17.63
C GLY A 238 0.31 7.88 -17.97
N GLU A 239 1.19 8.84 -18.12
CA GLU A 239 2.60 8.68 -18.48
C GLU A 239 3.52 9.04 -17.30
N LYS A 240 4.69 8.40 -17.24
CA LYS A 240 5.73 8.74 -16.29
C LYS A 240 6.52 9.93 -16.83
N ILE A 241 6.40 11.09 -16.18
CA ILE A 241 7.09 12.33 -16.60
C ILE A 241 8.42 12.56 -15.87
N ALA A 242 8.56 12.01 -14.64
CA ALA A 242 9.80 12.10 -13.87
C ALA A 242 9.92 10.92 -12.91
N GLU A 243 11.16 10.61 -12.51
CA GLU A 243 11.48 9.62 -11.47
C GLU A 243 12.82 9.97 -10.84
N GLY A 244 12.93 9.89 -9.52
CA GLY A 244 14.19 10.17 -8.83
C GLY A 244 14.01 10.30 -7.32
N GLU A 245 15.07 10.71 -6.66
CA GLU A 245 15.06 11.12 -5.25
C GLU A 245 14.19 12.37 -5.05
N PRO A 246 13.64 12.59 -3.84
CA PRO A 246 12.75 13.72 -3.55
C PRO A 246 13.29 15.06 -4.01
N ALA A 247 14.58 15.35 -3.77
CA ALA A 247 15.21 16.60 -4.13
C ALA A 247 15.25 16.82 -5.66
N VAL A 248 15.49 15.76 -6.43
CA VAL A 248 15.54 15.79 -7.90
C VAL A 248 14.15 16.06 -8.47
N VAL A 249 13.16 15.30 -8.00
CA VAL A 249 11.76 15.42 -8.46
C VAL A 249 11.19 16.80 -8.14
N ARG A 250 11.49 17.34 -6.95
CA ARG A 250 11.04 18.69 -6.54
C ARG A 250 11.56 19.81 -7.46
N ALA A 251 12.74 19.64 -8.02
CA ALA A 251 13.38 20.64 -8.88
C ALA A 251 13.08 20.43 -10.38
N ASP A 252 12.39 19.36 -10.76
CA ASP A 252 12.12 19.04 -12.18
C ASP A 252 11.07 20.01 -12.77
N PRO A 253 11.41 20.75 -13.83
CA PRO A 253 10.48 21.69 -14.48
C PRO A 253 9.18 21.03 -14.97
N LYS A 254 9.23 19.78 -15.46
CA LYS A 254 8.04 19.03 -15.91
C LYS A 254 7.10 18.76 -14.76
N VAL A 255 7.64 18.45 -13.58
CA VAL A 255 6.84 18.21 -12.38
C VAL A 255 6.17 19.51 -11.92
N ILE A 256 6.93 20.62 -11.91
CA ILE A 256 6.39 21.94 -11.56
C ILE A 256 5.26 22.33 -12.52
N GLU A 257 5.46 22.16 -13.83
CA GLU A 257 4.46 22.45 -14.87
C GLU A 257 3.19 21.61 -14.69
N ALA A 258 3.33 20.30 -14.41
CA ALA A 258 2.19 19.38 -14.21
C ALA A 258 1.30 19.78 -13.02
N TYR A 259 1.86 20.37 -11.96
CA TYR A 259 1.10 20.80 -10.79
C TYR A 259 0.59 22.24 -10.84
N LEU A 260 1.31 23.15 -11.49
CA LEU A 260 0.96 24.57 -11.56
C LEU A 260 0.20 24.93 -12.85
N GLY A 261 0.17 24.04 -13.85
CA GLY A 261 -0.27 24.32 -15.21
C GLY A 261 0.79 25.09 -16.01
N LYS A 262 0.63 25.14 -17.33
CA LYS A 262 1.48 25.99 -18.17
C LYS A 262 1.27 27.45 -17.76
N GLN A 263 2.32 28.11 -17.33
CA GLN A 263 2.34 29.57 -17.29
C GLN A 263 2.49 30.03 -18.74
N ASP A 264 1.36 30.45 -19.36
CA ASP A 264 1.36 31.14 -20.64
C ASP A 264 2.03 32.51 -20.52
#